data_e221b8535194795ae2a3d556818b11b6
#
_entry.id   e221b8535194795ae2a3d556818b11b6
#
_cell.length_a   1.000
_cell.length_b   1.000
_cell.length_c   1.000
_cell.angle_alpha   90.00
_cell.angle_beta   90.00
_cell.angle_gamma   90.00
#
_symmetry.space_group_name_H-M   'P 1'
#
loop_
_entity.id
_entity.type
_entity.pdbx_description
1 polymer ?
#
loop_
_entity_poly.entity_id
_entity_poly.type
_entity_poly.pdbx_seq_one_letter_code
_entity_poly.pdbx_strand_id
1 'polypeptide(L)'
;EYVPVMSAPTLAKELLIHHISVLSKGKGYTTLKLWQEKIHEIGTNIAALDGFYKEYNKSLVRLDELQLNGDHKQLEKEYLQGVSAHPTHIRNNFDFKRNYWMEEIQAVINSKGVAILKGVSGQGKTTLCYRYLIDTYPEGWVFCVRTIANEGQAQNLVSALEGLGKHNKHLIIYIDVQPGETLWAFLLQELQSRGLSIPVLISIRDEDYNRTPISGKAIQYGIIELALSKEEAARIYSSFTETQPHAEHR
;
A
#
# COMPACT_ATOMS: atom_id res chain seq x y z
N GLU A 1 -15.01 -12.98 -11.73
CA GLU A 1 -13.90 -12.74 -10.78
C GLU A 1 -14.51 -12.41 -9.41
N TYR A 2 -14.43 -13.37 -8.51
CA TYR A 2 -14.97 -13.21 -7.15
C TYR A 2 -13.84 -12.63 -6.29
N VAL A 3 -13.83 -11.33 -6.08
CA VAL A 3 -12.97 -10.71 -5.06
C VAL A 3 -13.69 -10.92 -3.72
N PRO A 4 -13.11 -11.65 -2.77
CA PRO A 4 -13.73 -11.80 -1.47
C PRO A 4 -13.83 -10.43 -0.79
N VAL A 5 -15.04 -9.97 -0.63
CA VAL A 5 -15.32 -8.72 0.07
C VAL A 5 -15.19 -8.99 1.56
N MET A 6 -14.22 -8.34 2.20
CA MET A 6 -14.10 -8.37 3.66
C MET A 6 -15.39 -7.83 4.26
N SER A 7 -16.08 -8.65 5.05
CA SER A 7 -17.35 -8.23 5.64
C SER A 7 -17.12 -7.33 6.85
N ALA A 8 -18.02 -6.37 7.09
CA ALA A 8 -18.02 -5.52 8.29
C ALA A 8 -17.81 -6.32 9.60
N PRO A 9 -18.44 -7.51 9.78
CA PRO A 9 -18.21 -8.35 10.94
C PRO A 9 -16.77 -8.85 11.10
N THR A 10 -16.03 -9.09 10.01
CA THR A 10 -14.65 -9.61 10.07
C THR A 10 -13.69 -8.55 10.58
N LEU A 11 -13.76 -7.32 10.09
CA LEU A 11 -12.91 -6.22 10.57
C LEU A 11 -13.27 -5.84 12.02
N ALA A 12 -14.56 -5.77 12.36
CA ALA A 12 -15.00 -5.53 13.73
C ALA A 12 -14.47 -6.62 14.68
N LYS A 13 -14.45 -7.89 14.23
CA LYS A 13 -13.89 -9.01 14.98
C LYS A 13 -12.37 -8.86 15.16
N GLU A 14 -11.63 -8.52 14.11
CA GLU A 14 -10.17 -8.31 14.18
C GLU A 14 -9.81 -7.15 15.12
N LEU A 15 -10.54 -6.03 15.06
CA LEU A 15 -10.35 -4.90 15.96
C LEU A 15 -10.68 -5.27 17.41
N LEU A 16 -11.76 -6.01 17.63
CA LEU A 16 -12.14 -6.49 18.96
C LEU A 16 -11.06 -7.41 19.54
N ILE A 17 -10.54 -8.36 18.74
CA ILE A 17 -9.46 -9.26 19.15
C ILE A 17 -8.19 -8.46 19.47
N HIS A 18 -7.86 -7.46 18.67
CA HIS A 18 -6.71 -6.59 18.91
C HIS A 18 -6.87 -5.84 20.25
N HIS A 19 -8.01 -5.22 20.49
CA HIS A 19 -8.30 -4.52 21.75
C HIS A 19 -8.28 -5.45 22.97
N ILE A 20 -8.86 -6.64 22.87
CA ILE A 20 -8.81 -7.66 23.93
C ILE A 20 -7.36 -8.08 24.20
N SER A 21 -6.56 -8.29 23.16
CA SER A 21 -5.14 -8.63 23.29
C SER A 21 -4.33 -7.53 23.97
N VAL A 22 -4.58 -6.27 23.64
CA VAL A 22 -3.92 -5.12 24.29
C VAL A 22 -4.31 -5.01 25.77
N LEU A 23 -5.60 -5.21 26.08
CA LEU A 23 -6.10 -5.17 27.45
C LEU A 23 -5.59 -6.35 28.29
N SER A 24 -5.44 -7.55 27.70
CA SER A 24 -4.95 -8.75 28.39
C SER A 24 -3.45 -8.71 28.71
N LYS A 25 -2.66 -7.91 28.01
CA LYS A 25 -1.21 -7.71 28.26
C LYS A 25 -0.95 -6.72 29.39
N GLY A 26 -1.94 -5.93 29.79
CA GLY A 26 -1.86 -5.00 30.91
C GLY A 26 -2.01 -5.73 32.25
N LYS A 27 -0.97 -5.74 33.08
CA LYS A 27 -1.06 -6.21 34.47
C LYS A 27 -1.85 -5.18 35.29
N GLY A 28 -3.16 -5.36 35.44
CA GLY A 28 -3.93 -4.51 36.34
C GLY A 28 -5.44 -4.77 36.27
N TYR A 29 -6.09 -4.65 37.41
CA TYR A 29 -7.54 -4.71 37.53
C TYR A 29 -8.16 -3.51 36.80
N THR A 30 -8.89 -3.79 35.75
CA THR A 30 -9.60 -2.77 34.99
C THR A 30 -10.85 -2.35 35.76
N THR A 31 -10.98 -1.09 36.14
CA THR A 31 -12.19 -0.59 36.81
C THR A 31 -13.38 -0.58 35.83
N LEU A 32 -14.60 -0.69 36.36
CA LEU A 32 -15.84 -0.62 35.56
C LEU A 32 -15.88 0.63 34.68
N LYS A 33 -15.35 1.74 35.18
CA LYS A 33 -15.26 3.01 34.46
C LYS A 33 -14.37 2.89 33.22
N LEU A 34 -13.22 2.25 33.32
CA LEU A 34 -12.31 2.02 32.20
C LEU A 34 -12.95 1.11 31.13
N TRP A 35 -13.72 0.11 31.56
CA TRP A 35 -14.51 -0.71 30.64
C TRP A 35 -15.59 0.09 29.93
N GLN A 36 -16.30 0.97 30.62
CA GLN A 36 -17.31 1.84 30.01
C GLN A 36 -16.69 2.81 28.99
N GLU A 37 -15.54 3.41 29.32
CA GLU A 37 -14.78 4.27 28.41
C GLU A 37 -14.34 3.49 27.16
N LYS A 38 -13.85 2.26 27.32
CA LYS A 38 -13.44 1.41 26.20
C LYS A 38 -14.62 0.93 25.36
N ILE A 39 -15.75 0.60 25.95
CA ILE A 39 -16.97 0.26 25.21
C ILE A 39 -17.48 1.46 24.40
N HIS A 40 -17.43 2.65 24.98
CA HIS A 40 -17.80 3.89 24.28
C HIS A 40 -16.84 4.17 23.11
N GLU A 41 -15.53 4.04 23.32
CA GLU A 41 -14.50 4.14 22.29
C GLU A 41 -14.72 3.12 21.15
N ILE A 42 -15.02 1.87 21.49
CA ILE A 42 -15.36 0.82 20.51
C ILE A 42 -16.62 1.18 19.73
N GLY A 43 -17.66 1.70 20.39
CA GLY A 43 -18.90 2.14 19.74
C GLY A 43 -18.67 3.30 18.76
N THR A 44 -17.85 4.27 19.13
CA THR A 44 -17.46 5.39 18.26
C THR A 44 -16.64 4.87 17.06
N ASN A 45 -15.79 3.88 17.28
CA ASN A 45 -14.98 3.26 16.25
C ASN A 45 -15.81 2.43 15.27
N ILE A 46 -16.87 1.76 15.73
CA ILE A 46 -17.79 1.02 14.85
C ILE A 46 -18.51 1.98 13.90
N ALA A 47 -18.92 3.16 14.36
CA ALA A 47 -19.52 4.17 13.48
C ALA A 47 -18.51 4.72 12.44
N ALA A 48 -17.25 4.92 12.84
CA ALA A 48 -16.17 5.29 11.92
C ALA A 48 -15.87 4.17 10.91
N LEU A 49 -15.99 2.91 11.32
CA LEU A 49 -15.84 1.73 10.48
C LEU A 49 -16.93 1.61 9.41
N ASP A 50 -18.16 1.99 9.72
CA ASP A 50 -19.26 1.95 8.73
C ASP A 50 -18.97 2.92 7.56
N GLY A 51 -18.44 4.09 7.85
CA GLY A 51 -17.91 5.02 6.85
C GLY A 51 -16.76 4.42 6.03
N PHE A 52 -15.80 3.77 6.72
CA PHE A 52 -14.69 3.08 6.07
C PHE A 52 -15.15 1.99 5.11
N TYR A 53 -16.12 1.15 5.51
CA TYR A 53 -16.64 0.09 4.63
C TYR A 53 -17.31 0.60 3.38
N LYS A 54 -18.01 1.74 3.47
CA LYS A 54 -18.64 2.36 2.30
C LYS A 54 -17.59 2.80 1.28
N GLU A 55 -16.44 3.27 1.74
CA GLU A 55 -15.35 3.70 0.86
C GLU A 55 -14.40 2.56 0.50
N TYR A 56 -14.20 1.57 1.37
CA TYR A 56 -13.31 0.44 1.14
C TYR A 56 -13.60 -0.26 -0.18
N ASN A 57 -14.84 -0.68 -0.41
CA ASN A 57 -15.20 -1.38 -1.64
C ASN A 57 -15.10 -0.54 -2.92
N LYS A 58 -15.09 0.79 -2.79
CA LYS A 58 -15.01 1.70 -3.94
C LYS A 58 -13.57 2.11 -4.25
N SER A 59 -12.82 2.48 -3.22
CA SER A 59 -11.57 3.22 -3.34
C SER A 59 -10.35 2.47 -2.84
N LEU A 60 -10.53 1.43 -2.04
CA LEU A 60 -9.45 0.66 -1.43
C LEU A 60 -9.57 -0.83 -1.72
N VAL A 61 -8.43 -1.50 -1.62
CA VAL A 61 -8.32 -2.96 -1.54
C VAL A 61 -7.11 -3.30 -0.69
N ARG A 62 -7.21 -4.31 0.16
CA ARG A 62 -6.04 -4.80 0.89
C ARG A 62 -5.11 -5.55 -0.05
N LEU A 63 -3.81 -5.39 0.19
CA LEU A 63 -2.80 -6.05 -0.64
C LEU A 63 -2.91 -7.57 -0.61
N ASP A 64 -3.28 -8.16 0.54
CA ASP A 64 -3.45 -9.61 0.71
C ASP A 64 -4.69 -10.18 -0.01
N GLU A 65 -5.69 -9.35 -0.30
CA GLU A 65 -6.87 -9.72 -1.08
C GLU A 65 -6.60 -9.74 -2.59
N LEU A 66 -5.53 -9.09 -3.03
CA LEU A 66 -5.11 -9.12 -4.43
C LEU A 66 -4.46 -10.47 -4.74
N GLN A 67 -5.22 -11.36 -5.38
CA GLN A 67 -4.79 -12.70 -5.77
C GLN A 67 -5.10 -12.96 -7.24
N LEU A 68 -4.18 -13.61 -7.95
CA LEU A 68 -4.41 -14.15 -9.28
C LEU A 68 -4.63 -15.66 -9.18
N ASN A 69 -5.62 -16.14 -9.90
CA ASN A 69 -5.86 -17.56 -10.06
C ASN A 69 -5.02 -18.06 -11.24
N GLY A 70 -4.26 -19.11 -11.04
CA GLY A 70 -3.42 -19.74 -12.05
C GLY A 70 -2.44 -20.71 -11.42
N ASP A 71 -1.90 -21.63 -12.21
CA ASP A 71 -0.80 -22.45 -11.72
C ASP A 71 0.51 -21.63 -11.72
N HIS A 72 1.46 -22.04 -10.90
CA HIS A 72 2.75 -21.35 -10.70
C HIS A 72 3.50 -21.12 -12.03
N LYS A 73 3.53 -22.13 -12.92
CA LYS A 73 4.26 -22.04 -14.19
C LYS A 73 3.62 -21.06 -15.16
N GLN A 74 2.28 -21.03 -15.19
CA GLN A 74 1.54 -20.08 -16.01
C GLN A 74 1.79 -18.66 -15.54
N LEU A 75 1.67 -18.39 -14.23
CA LEU A 75 1.89 -17.07 -13.64
C LEU A 75 3.33 -16.59 -13.85
N GLU A 76 4.31 -17.48 -13.69
CA GLU A 76 5.72 -17.18 -13.96
C GLU A 76 5.94 -16.81 -15.43
N LYS A 77 5.39 -17.60 -16.36
CA LYS A 77 5.47 -17.31 -17.80
C LYS A 77 4.85 -15.96 -18.16
N GLU A 78 3.67 -15.67 -17.65
CA GLU A 78 2.98 -14.39 -17.87
C GLU A 78 3.82 -13.21 -17.33
N TYR A 79 4.38 -13.35 -16.13
CA TYR A 79 5.25 -12.33 -15.54
C TYR A 79 6.50 -12.07 -16.40
N LEU A 80 7.18 -13.12 -16.86
CA LEU A 80 8.36 -13.03 -17.73
C LEU A 80 8.04 -12.48 -19.12
N GLN A 81 6.80 -12.60 -19.59
CA GLN A 81 6.32 -11.97 -20.82
C GLN A 81 6.00 -10.48 -20.65
N GLY A 82 6.20 -9.91 -19.48
CA GLY A 82 6.02 -8.47 -19.23
C GLY A 82 4.60 -8.05 -18.89
N VAL A 83 3.76 -8.96 -18.43
CA VAL A 83 2.46 -8.59 -17.86
C VAL A 83 2.67 -7.68 -16.65
N SER A 84 1.75 -6.75 -16.44
CA SER A 84 1.79 -5.82 -15.31
C SER A 84 2.02 -6.55 -13.98
N ALA A 85 2.94 -6.04 -13.17
CA ALA A 85 3.24 -6.63 -11.88
C ALA A 85 1.99 -6.74 -11.00
N HIS A 86 1.87 -7.88 -10.33
CA HIS A 86 0.78 -8.16 -9.39
C HIS A 86 1.36 -8.72 -8.08
N PRO A 87 0.74 -8.47 -6.91
CA PRO A 87 1.24 -9.00 -5.63
C PRO A 87 1.48 -10.51 -5.61
N THR A 88 0.65 -11.27 -6.35
CA THR A 88 0.82 -12.73 -6.47
C THR A 88 2.16 -13.12 -7.10
N HIS A 89 2.64 -12.39 -8.13
CA HIS A 89 3.94 -12.63 -8.75
C HIS A 89 5.07 -12.44 -7.73
N ILE A 90 4.96 -11.41 -6.91
CA ILE A 90 5.96 -11.06 -5.90
C ILE A 90 5.98 -12.07 -4.76
N ARG A 91 4.82 -12.53 -4.29
CA ARG A 91 4.72 -13.59 -3.28
C ARG A 91 5.34 -14.91 -3.75
N ASN A 92 5.29 -15.19 -5.05
CA ASN A 92 5.94 -16.34 -5.67
C ASN A 92 7.43 -16.11 -5.97
N ASN A 93 7.98 -14.93 -5.64
CA ASN A 93 9.38 -14.54 -5.88
C ASN A 93 9.80 -14.58 -7.35
N PHE A 94 8.92 -14.19 -8.27
CA PHE A 94 9.27 -14.08 -9.69
C PHE A 94 10.09 -12.84 -10.00
N ASP A 95 10.12 -11.86 -9.09
CA ASP A 95 10.85 -10.61 -9.24
C ASP A 95 12.29 -10.71 -8.74
N PHE A 96 13.10 -9.78 -9.20
CA PHE A 96 14.45 -9.57 -8.69
C PHE A 96 14.42 -8.59 -7.50
N LYS A 97 14.95 -9.01 -6.33
CA LYS A 97 15.00 -8.15 -5.14
C LYS A 97 16.04 -7.04 -5.29
N ARG A 98 15.59 -5.81 -5.17
CA ARG A 98 16.38 -4.59 -5.29
C ARG A 98 16.59 -3.96 -3.91
N ASN A 99 17.39 -4.60 -3.06
CA ASN A 99 17.54 -4.27 -1.64
C ASN A 99 17.91 -2.81 -1.39
N TYR A 100 18.85 -2.25 -2.17
CA TYR A 100 19.24 -0.85 -2.06
C TYR A 100 18.04 0.10 -2.14
N TRP A 101 17.18 -0.10 -3.14
CA TRP A 101 15.99 0.73 -3.32
C TRP A 101 14.93 0.52 -2.24
N MET A 102 14.84 -0.68 -1.68
CA MET A 102 13.95 -0.95 -0.55
C MET A 102 14.40 -0.23 0.71
N GLU A 103 15.71 -0.18 0.97
CA GLU A 103 16.32 0.59 2.07
C GLU A 103 16.08 2.09 1.90
N GLU A 104 16.23 2.63 0.69
CA GLU A 104 15.91 4.03 0.36
C GLU A 104 14.42 4.35 0.63
N ILE A 105 13.50 3.49 0.19
CA ILE A 105 12.07 3.66 0.47
C ILE A 105 11.84 3.69 1.99
N GLN A 106 12.43 2.77 2.74
CA GLN A 106 12.28 2.70 4.20
C GLN A 106 12.82 3.96 4.89
N ALA A 107 13.99 4.45 4.47
CA ALA A 107 14.60 5.66 5.02
C ALA A 107 13.72 6.90 4.79
N VAL A 108 13.14 7.03 3.58
CA VAL A 108 12.23 8.11 3.25
C VAL A 108 10.92 8.01 4.04
N ILE A 109 10.31 6.83 4.13
CA ILE A 109 9.09 6.60 4.93
C ILE A 109 9.34 6.97 6.39
N ASN A 110 10.45 6.52 6.98
CA ASN A 110 10.79 6.81 8.38
C ASN A 110 11.01 8.30 8.65
N SER A 111 11.58 9.04 7.70
CA SER A 111 11.94 10.46 7.89
C SER A 111 10.84 11.43 7.49
N LYS A 112 10.04 11.11 6.47
CA LYS A 112 9.04 12.01 5.85
C LYS A 112 7.60 11.49 5.94
N GLY A 113 7.40 10.22 6.26
CA GLY A 113 6.08 9.57 6.24
C GLY A 113 5.55 9.26 4.85
N VAL A 114 6.04 9.94 3.82
CA VAL A 114 5.58 9.78 2.43
C VAL A 114 6.78 9.59 1.51
N ALA A 115 6.78 8.49 0.75
CA ALA A 115 7.78 8.20 -0.29
C ALA A 115 7.11 8.20 -1.67
N ILE A 116 7.63 9.00 -2.58
CA ILE A 116 7.22 9.04 -3.99
C ILE A 116 8.32 8.41 -4.83
N LEU A 117 8.07 7.22 -5.35
CA LEU A 117 8.96 6.51 -6.27
C LEU A 117 8.59 6.90 -7.70
N LYS A 118 9.40 7.75 -8.31
CA LYS A 118 9.21 8.17 -9.69
C LYS A 118 10.26 7.58 -10.63
N GLY A 119 9.97 7.54 -11.90
CA GLY A 119 10.88 7.06 -12.94
C GLY A 119 10.17 6.72 -14.25
N VAL A 120 10.91 6.42 -15.27
CA VAL A 120 10.39 6.08 -16.60
C VAL A 120 9.53 4.81 -16.55
N SER A 121 8.57 4.69 -17.48
CA SER A 121 7.76 3.47 -17.62
C SER A 121 8.66 2.24 -17.85
N GLY A 122 8.27 1.09 -17.30
CA GLY A 122 9.01 -0.17 -17.48
C GLY A 122 10.19 -0.39 -16.52
N GLN A 123 10.55 0.57 -15.67
CA GLN A 123 11.67 0.41 -14.72
C GLN A 123 11.36 -0.45 -13.48
N GLY A 124 10.19 -1.05 -13.40
CA GLY A 124 9.80 -1.94 -12.30
C GLY A 124 9.42 -1.23 -11.00
N LYS A 125 8.90 0.01 -11.07
CA LYS A 125 8.43 0.76 -9.90
C LYS A 125 7.37 0.00 -9.10
N THR A 126 6.31 -0.43 -9.76
CA THR A 126 5.20 -1.18 -9.14
C THR A 126 5.68 -2.50 -8.53
N THR A 127 6.57 -3.23 -9.23
CA THR A 127 7.23 -4.44 -8.73
C THR A 127 7.99 -4.18 -7.44
N LEU A 128 8.83 -3.14 -7.43
CA LEU A 128 9.62 -2.75 -6.26
C LEU A 128 8.73 -2.32 -5.09
N CYS A 129 7.67 -1.55 -5.35
CA CYS A 129 6.71 -1.16 -4.32
C CYS A 129 6.01 -2.39 -3.70
N TYR A 130 5.52 -3.32 -4.51
CA TYR A 130 4.90 -4.54 -3.98
C TYR A 130 5.90 -5.39 -3.18
N ARG A 131 7.15 -5.52 -3.65
CA ARG A 131 8.20 -6.24 -2.92
C ARG A 131 8.46 -5.58 -1.56
N TYR A 132 8.64 -4.27 -1.53
CA TYR A 132 8.82 -3.53 -0.30
C TYR A 132 7.65 -3.73 0.68
N LEU A 133 6.42 -3.60 0.20
CA LEU A 133 5.22 -3.74 1.02
C LEU A 133 5.06 -5.16 1.58
N ILE A 134 5.29 -6.18 0.77
CA ILE A 134 5.16 -7.58 1.18
C ILE A 134 6.24 -7.96 2.20
N ASP A 135 7.49 -7.56 1.97
CA ASP A 135 8.61 -7.91 2.83
C ASP A 135 8.62 -7.10 4.14
N THR A 136 8.16 -5.83 4.11
CA THR A 136 8.20 -4.93 5.27
C THR A 136 6.95 -5.00 6.14
N TYR A 137 5.79 -5.31 5.54
CA TYR A 137 4.50 -5.33 6.23
C TYR A 137 3.81 -6.70 6.09
N PRO A 138 4.44 -7.83 6.46
CA PRO A 138 3.89 -9.17 6.23
C PRO A 138 2.60 -9.42 7.00
N GLU A 139 2.43 -8.80 8.17
CA GLU A 139 1.23 -8.87 9.01
C GLU A 139 0.50 -7.52 9.08
N GLY A 140 0.94 -6.55 8.29
CA GLY A 140 0.44 -5.18 8.32
C GLY A 140 -0.82 -4.98 7.46
N TRP A 141 -1.49 -3.89 7.73
CA TRP A 141 -2.61 -3.44 6.93
C TRP A 141 -2.10 -2.56 5.80
N VAL A 142 -1.88 -3.18 4.65
CA VAL A 142 -1.47 -2.50 3.43
C VAL A 142 -2.71 -2.28 2.57
N PHE A 143 -3.09 -1.02 2.39
CA PHE A 143 -4.22 -0.65 1.54
C PHE A 143 -3.74 -0.02 0.24
N CYS A 144 -4.10 -0.67 -0.87
CA CYS A 144 -3.89 -0.14 -2.20
C CYS A 144 -5.07 0.75 -2.58
N VAL A 145 -4.79 2.00 -2.95
CA VAL A 145 -5.81 2.91 -3.46
C VAL A 145 -6.13 2.53 -4.90
N ARG A 146 -7.41 2.35 -5.17
CA ARG A 146 -7.95 2.24 -6.53
C ARG A 146 -8.09 3.64 -7.12
N THR A 147 -8.68 3.73 -8.29
CA THR A 147 -8.98 5.02 -8.93
C THR A 147 -9.84 5.91 -8.04
N ILE A 148 -9.45 7.16 -7.90
CA ILE A 148 -10.21 8.21 -7.22
C ILE A 148 -10.91 9.04 -8.28
N ALA A 149 -12.25 9.06 -8.26
CA ALA A 149 -13.05 9.69 -9.31
C ALA A 149 -13.15 11.22 -9.15
N ASN A 150 -13.12 11.73 -7.90
CA ASN A 150 -13.26 13.15 -7.60
C ASN A 150 -12.75 13.50 -6.20
N GLU A 151 -12.63 14.78 -5.91
CA GLU A 151 -12.16 15.30 -4.61
C GLU A 151 -13.05 14.85 -3.44
N GLY A 152 -14.37 14.81 -3.62
CA GLY A 152 -15.29 14.34 -2.58
C GLY A 152 -15.04 12.89 -2.18
N GLN A 153 -14.72 12.02 -3.15
CA GLN A 153 -14.32 10.64 -2.86
C GLN A 153 -12.99 10.60 -2.11
N ALA A 154 -12.01 11.44 -2.49
CA ALA A 154 -10.75 11.53 -1.75
C ALA A 154 -10.96 11.98 -0.30
N GLN A 155 -11.81 12.98 -0.05
CA GLN A 155 -12.15 13.43 1.31
C GLN A 155 -12.84 12.35 2.14
N ASN A 156 -13.77 11.61 1.55
CA ASN A 156 -14.45 10.49 2.21
C ASN A 156 -13.43 9.38 2.55
N LEU A 157 -12.52 9.07 1.63
CA LEU A 157 -11.44 8.11 1.84
C LEU A 157 -10.55 8.52 3.01
N VAL A 158 -10.13 9.80 3.07
CA VAL A 158 -9.31 10.31 4.18
C VAL A 158 -10.07 10.23 5.50
N SER A 159 -11.37 10.55 5.53
CA SER A 159 -12.20 10.42 6.73
C SER A 159 -12.29 8.97 7.21
N ALA A 160 -12.39 8.03 6.28
CA ALA A 160 -12.37 6.60 6.58
C ALA A 160 -11.03 6.14 7.15
N LEU A 161 -9.92 6.58 6.54
CA LEU A 161 -8.56 6.26 6.97
C LEU A 161 -8.21 6.89 8.34
N GLU A 162 -8.76 8.05 8.65
CA GLU A 162 -8.59 8.68 9.95
C GLU A 162 -9.12 7.79 11.09
N GLY A 163 -10.27 7.16 10.89
CA GLY A 163 -10.81 6.19 11.82
C GLY A 163 -9.87 5.00 12.06
N LEU A 164 -9.29 4.47 10.99
CA LEU A 164 -8.37 3.32 11.08
C LEU A 164 -7.01 3.69 11.67
N GLY A 165 -6.43 4.82 11.26
CA GLY A 165 -5.08 5.23 11.67
C GLY A 165 -4.93 5.48 13.17
N LYS A 166 -6.03 5.81 13.86
CA LYS A 166 -6.06 5.93 15.33
C LYS A 166 -5.86 4.59 16.04
N HIS A 167 -6.15 3.48 15.37
CA HIS A 167 -6.17 2.15 15.98
C HIS A 167 -5.09 1.20 15.49
N ASN A 168 -4.46 1.49 14.35
CA ASN A 168 -3.45 0.61 13.78
C ASN A 168 -2.19 1.37 13.38
N LYS A 169 -1.11 1.17 14.14
CA LYS A 169 0.21 1.79 13.88
C LYS A 169 0.97 1.12 12.71
N HIS A 170 0.49 -0.01 12.21
CA HIS A 170 1.11 -0.76 11.11
C HIS A 170 0.37 -0.57 9.78
N LEU A 171 -0.46 0.46 9.68
CA LEU A 171 -1.17 0.82 8.45
C LEU A 171 -0.22 1.55 7.50
N ILE A 172 -0.22 1.15 6.23
CA ILE A 172 0.41 1.88 5.12
C ILE A 172 -0.52 1.95 3.93
N ILE A 173 -0.49 3.07 3.22
CA ILE A 173 -1.25 3.28 1.99
C ILE A 173 -0.31 3.19 0.80
N TYR A 174 -0.73 2.47 -0.23
CA TYR A 174 -0.04 2.40 -1.51
C TYR A 174 -0.91 2.99 -2.62
N ILE A 175 -0.32 3.86 -3.43
CA ILE A 175 -0.96 4.48 -4.59
C ILE A 175 -0.12 4.18 -5.83
N ASP A 176 -0.66 3.39 -6.76
CA ASP A 176 -0.06 3.18 -8.08
C ASP A 176 -0.73 4.13 -9.08
N VAL A 177 -0.12 5.29 -9.28
CA VAL A 177 -0.70 6.37 -10.08
C VAL A 177 -0.79 5.96 -11.55
N GLN A 178 -2.01 5.89 -12.04
CA GLN A 178 -2.26 5.58 -13.45
C GLN A 178 -2.02 6.81 -14.33
N PRO A 179 -1.73 6.62 -15.63
CA PRO A 179 -1.49 7.72 -16.55
C PRO A 179 -2.64 8.76 -16.54
N GLY A 180 -2.29 10.01 -16.29
CA GLY A 180 -3.25 11.12 -16.26
C GLY A 180 -4.01 11.30 -14.94
N GLU A 181 -3.82 10.46 -13.94
CA GLU A 181 -4.42 10.64 -12.61
C GLU A 181 -3.71 11.76 -11.84
N THR A 182 -4.47 12.74 -11.34
CA THR A 182 -3.95 13.90 -10.60
C THR A 182 -4.45 13.95 -9.15
N LEU A 183 -5.52 13.23 -8.84
CA LEU A 183 -6.20 13.29 -7.53
C LEU A 183 -5.39 12.65 -6.38
N TRP A 184 -4.33 11.90 -6.68
CA TRP A 184 -3.40 11.40 -5.69
C TRP A 184 -2.74 12.54 -4.89
N ALA A 185 -2.43 13.67 -5.54
CA ALA A 185 -1.85 14.83 -4.88
C ALA A 185 -2.85 15.50 -3.92
N PHE A 186 -4.11 15.60 -4.32
CA PHE A 186 -5.19 16.07 -3.47
C PHE A 186 -5.41 15.15 -2.26
N LEU A 187 -5.43 13.82 -2.48
CA LEU A 187 -5.52 12.85 -1.38
C LEU A 187 -4.38 13.02 -0.37
N LEU A 188 -3.15 13.19 -0.86
CA LEU A 188 -1.98 13.42 0.00
C LEU A 188 -2.10 14.71 0.80
N GLN A 189 -2.56 15.78 0.16
CA GLN A 189 -2.81 17.07 0.80
C GLN A 189 -3.87 16.95 1.91
N GLU A 190 -4.97 16.27 1.65
CA GLU A 190 -6.03 16.03 2.63
C GLU A 190 -5.54 15.19 3.83
N LEU A 191 -4.77 14.12 3.60
CA LEU A 191 -4.18 13.31 4.67
C LEU A 191 -3.31 14.17 5.60
N GLN A 192 -2.45 15.00 5.04
CA GLN A 192 -1.53 15.83 5.83
C GLN A 192 -2.22 17.04 6.48
N SER A 193 -3.20 17.64 5.82
CA SER A 193 -3.97 18.77 6.39
C SER A 193 -4.73 18.36 7.67
N ARG A 194 -5.14 17.10 7.77
CA ARG A 194 -5.78 16.53 8.96
C ARG A 194 -4.79 16.00 10.01
N GLY A 195 -3.49 16.17 9.78
CA GLY A 195 -2.44 15.71 10.70
C GLY A 195 -2.35 14.19 10.81
N LEU A 196 -2.77 13.45 9.79
CA LEU A 196 -2.72 11.99 9.80
C LEU A 196 -1.29 11.50 9.51
N SER A 197 -0.69 10.84 10.47
CA SER A 197 0.66 10.25 10.36
C SER A 197 0.63 8.83 9.76
N ILE A 198 -0.17 8.63 8.71
CA ILE A 198 -0.25 7.36 8.00
C ILE A 198 0.86 7.34 6.95
N PRO A 199 1.76 6.33 6.96
CA PRO A 199 2.75 6.17 5.90
C PRO A 199 2.09 6.00 4.53
N VAL A 200 2.66 6.66 3.52
CA VAL A 200 2.18 6.58 2.12
C VAL A 200 3.34 6.26 1.20
N LEU A 201 3.18 5.25 0.37
CA LEU A 201 4.07 4.91 -0.73
C LEU A 201 3.36 5.17 -2.05
N ILE A 202 3.98 5.91 -2.94
CA ILE A 202 3.42 6.27 -4.25
C ILE A 202 4.38 5.81 -5.34
N SER A 203 3.87 5.08 -6.34
CA SER A 203 4.58 4.85 -7.60
C SER A 203 3.96 5.71 -8.70
N ILE A 204 4.81 6.43 -9.44
CA ILE A 204 4.36 7.36 -10.48
C ILE A 204 5.37 7.44 -11.62
N ARG A 205 4.90 7.73 -12.83
CA ARG A 205 5.77 8.04 -13.97
C ARG A 205 6.29 9.47 -13.87
N ASP A 206 7.48 9.71 -14.40
CA ASP A 206 8.06 11.07 -14.42
C ASP A 206 7.16 12.08 -15.12
N GLU A 207 6.51 11.68 -16.23
CA GLU A 207 5.62 12.57 -16.98
C GLU A 207 4.38 12.95 -16.16
N ASP A 208 3.78 12.01 -15.45
CA ASP A 208 2.59 12.23 -14.64
C ASP A 208 2.93 13.03 -13.38
N TYR A 209 4.09 12.79 -12.77
CA TYR A 209 4.60 13.58 -11.66
C TYR A 209 4.79 15.05 -12.05
N ASN A 210 5.44 15.30 -13.20
CA ASN A 210 5.72 16.66 -13.67
C ASN A 210 4.46 17.43 -14.10
N ARG A 211 3.39 16.73 -14.46
CA ARG A 211 2.09 17.31 -14.83
C ARG A 211 1.21 17.62 -13.62
N THR A 212 1.49 17.04 -12.47
CA THR A 212 0.67 17.22 -11.28
C THR A 212 1.33 18.24 -10.37
N PRO A 213 0.84 19.50 -10.29
CA PRO A 213 1.38 20.48 -9.38
C PRO A 213 1.04 20.06 -7.94
N ILE A 214 2.04 19.67 -7.18
CA ILE A 214 1.91 19.54 -5.73
C ILE A 214 2.00 20.96 -5.18
N SER A 215 0.86 21.66 -5.14
CA SER A 215 0.77 23.01 -4.62
C SER A 215 0.33 22.98 -3.17
N GLY A 216 1.26 23.22 -2.26
CA GLY A 216 0.95 23.37 -0.86
C GLY A 216 2.21 23.49 -0.01
N LYS A 217 2.32 24.54 0.77
CA LYS A 217 3.51 24.90 1.56
C LYS A 217 3.83 23.94 2.71
N ALA A 218 3.08 22.86 2.91
CA ALA A 218 3.18 22.01 4.08
C ALA A 218 3.27 20.50 3.79
N ILE A 219 3.27 20.08 2.53
CA ILE A 219 3.30 18.62 2.25
C ILE A 219 4.72 18.11 2.42
N GLN A 220 4.94 17.26 3.44
CA GLN A 220 6.21 16.58 3.64
C GLN A 220 6.21 15.26 2.85
N TYR A 221 7.16 15.11 1.96
CA TYR A 221 7.40 13.86 1.23
C TYR A 221 8.87 13.77 0.82
N GLY A 222 9.33 12.57 0.52
CA GLY A 222 10.62 12.35 -0.13
C GLY A 222 10.43 11.77 -1.51
N ILE A 223 11.28 12.18 -2.43
CA ILE A 223 11.30 11.69 -3.81
C ILE A 223 12.44 10.70 -3.95
N ILE A 224 12.15 9.56 -4.58
CA ILE A 224 13.11 8.53 -4.97
C ILE A 224 13.04 8.43 -6.49
N GLU A 225 14.13 8.82 -7.16
CA GLU A 225 14.23 8.72 -8.62
C GLU A 225 14.78 7.34 -8.98
N LEU A 226 13.89 6.44 -9.39
CA LEU A 226 14.29 5.10 -9.79
C LEU A 226 14.99 5.13 -11.14
N ALA A 227 16.25 4.75 -11.13
CA ALA A 227 17.04 4.56 -12.34
C ALA A 227 17.59 3.12 -12.38
N LEU A 228 17.60 2.54 -13.56
CA LEU A 228 18.19 1.23 -13.77
C LEU A 228 19.65 1.42 -14.23
N SER A 229 20.62 1.05 -13.39
CA SER A 229 22.03 1.06 -13.80
C SER A 229 22.32 -0.10 -14.76
N LYS A 230 23.41 0.01 -15.53
CA LYS A 230 23.83 -1.07 -16.42
C LYS A 230 24.15 -2.36 -15.65
N GLU A 231 24.77 -2.21 -14.49
CA GLU A 231 25.14 -3.32 -13.61
C GLU A 231 23.91 -4.00 -13.00
N GLU A 232 22.91 -3.21 -12.65
CA GLU A 232 21.64 -3.73 -12.14
C GLU A 232 20.86 -4.43 -13.26
N ALA A 233 20.78 -3.82 -14.44
CA ALA A 233 20.17 -4.42 -15.61
C ALA A 233 20.82 -5.76 -15.99
N ALA A 234 22.15 -5.84 -15.94
CA ALA A 234 22.89 -7.07 -16.21
C ALA A 234 22.55 -8.15 -15.18
N ARG A 235 22.47 -7.81 -13.89
CA ARG A 235 22.09 -8.77 -12.82
C ARG A 235 20.66 -9.26 -12.97
N ILE A 236 19.73 -8.37 -13.26
CA ILE A 236 18.34 -8.72 -13.53
C ILE A 236 18.26 -9.66 -14.74
N TYR A 237 18.93 -9.33 -15.82
CA TYR A 237 18.99 -10.16 -17.03
C TYR A 237 19.57 -11.56 -16.73
N SER A 238 20.69 -11.63 -16.03
CA SER A 238 21.29 -12.91 -15.64
C SER A 238 20.36 -13.75 -14.80
N SER A 239 19.70 -13.16 -13.80
CA SER A 239 18.73 -13.85 -12.94
C SER A 239 17.58 -14.47 -13.74
N PHE A 240 17.06 -13.77 -14.74
CA PHE A 240 15.98 -14.31 -15.58
C PHE A 240 16.47 -15.32 -16.62
N THR A 241 17.71 -15.20 -17.12
CA THR A 241 18.26 -16.14 -18.11
C THR A 241 18.76 -17.43 -17.48
N GLU A 242 19.17 -17.44 -16.21
CA GLU A 242 19.54 -18.64 -15.47
C GLU A 242 18.32 -19.54 -15.20
N THR A 243 17.13 -18.94 -15.06
CA THR A 243 15.88 -19.69 -14.84
C THR A 243 15.22 -20.16 -16.14
N GLN A 244 15.59 -19.59 -17.28
CA GLN A 244 15.11 -20.04 -18.60
C GLN A 244 16.30 -20.57 -19.41
N PRO A 245 16.37 -21.90 -19.68
CA PRO A 245 17.37 -22.42 -20.59
C PRO A 245 17.18 -21.77 -21.96
N HIS A 246 18.28 -21.26 -22.49
CA HIS A 246 18.40 -20.66 -23.80
C HIS A 246 17.52 -21.34 -24.84
N ALA A 247 16.41 -20.78 -25.16
CA ALA A 247 15.69 -21.20 -26.31
C ALA A 247 14.97 -20.01 -26.91
N GLU A 248 15.33 -19.69 -28.11
CA GLU A 248 14.43 -19.23 -29.15
C GLU A 248 14.04 -17.74 -29.19
N HIS A 249 14.74 -16.86 -28.50
CA HIS A 249 14.61 -15.42 -28.77
C HIS A 249 15.94 -14.81 -29.21
N ARG A 250 16.40 -15.29 -30.37
CA ARG A 250 17.37 -14.58 -31.22
C ARG A 250 16.67 -13.99 -32.43
#